data_d48cdd9ce0022237e3968f009fd54be8
#
_entry.id   d48cdd9ce0022237e3968f009fd54be8
#
_cell.length_a   1.000
_cell.length_b   1.000
_cell.length_c   1.000
_cell.angle_alpha   90.00
_cell.angle_beta   90.00
_cell.angle_gamma   90.00
#
_symmetry.space_group_name_H-M   'P 1'
#
loop_
_entity.id
_entity.type
_entity.pdbx_description
1 polymer ?
#
loop_
_entity_poly.entity_id
_entity_poly.type
_entity_poly.pdbx_seq_one_letter_code
_entity_poly.pdbx_strand_id
1 'polypeptide(L)'
;EVKREIVERQAAVMNKSRQLAERVEVQLGASVVELPSRGVKRAGFKVLHSMAMPSILVEFGYTSNLQDVAVLKNYNARTRMAQGVYLGVRDFLLNPIQEGLDTSYLDFIKTSEAKKKALAARRKAAQAKKTENRKKATRYKVKAGDTLSKIAVQHKVPLARVLNLNNISSKHIIKVGDIILIPAR
;
A
#
# COMPACT_ATOMS: atom_id res chain seq x y z
N GLU A 1 32.57 21.52 25.03
CA GLU A 1 32.81 20.07 25.06
C GLU A 1 31.49 19.31 25.32
N VAL A 2 30.83 19.52 26.46
CA VAL A 2 29.56 18.84 26.85
C VAL A 2 28.44 18.95 25.81
N LYS A 3 28.24 20.13 25.21
CA LYS A 3 27.22 20.32 24.16
C LYS A 3 27.50 19.49 22.90
N ARG A 4 28.76 19.34 22.54
CA ARG A 4 29.14 18.54 21.38
C ARG A 4 28.93 17.05 21.63
N GLU A 5 29.28 16.56 22.81
CA GLU A 5 29.04 15.16 23.19
C GLU A 5 27.54 14.79 23.22
N ILE A 6 26.67 15.71 23.72
CA ILE A 6 25.21 15.53 23.70
C ILE A 6 24.70 15.42 22.28
N VAL A 7 25.15 16.29 21.37
CA VAL A 7 24.72 16.28 19.96
C VAL A 7 25.19 15.00 19.27
N GLU A 8 26.41 14.54 19.52
CA GLU A 8 26.95 13.30 18.96
C GLU A 8 26.15 12.06 19.46
N ARG A 9 25.85 12.01 20.76
CA ARG A 9 24.98 10.96 21.34
C ARG A 9 23.57 10.97 20.73
N GLN A 10 22.96 12.14 20.58
CA GLN A 10 21.66 12.24 19.92
C GLN A 10 21.71 11.76 18.48
N ALA A 11 22.73 12.14 17.72
CA ALA A 11 22.91 11.71 16.35
C ALA A 11 23.05 10.18 16.25
N ALA A 12 23.83 9.57 17.15
CA ALA A 12 24.00 8.12 17.19
C ALA A 12 22.69 7.39 17.52
N VAL A 13 21.90 7.86 18.50
CA VAL A 13 20.59 7.29 18.84
C VAL A 13 19.62 7.44 17.69
N MET A 14 19.60 8.61 17.02
CA MET A 14 18.74 8.83 15.86
C MET A 14 19.09 7.93 14.67
N ASN A 15 20.38 7.69 14.43
CA ASN A 15 20.82 6.78 13.39
C ASN A 15 20.38 5.33 13.69
N LYS A 16 20.55 4.87 14.92
CA LYS A 16 20.06 3.56 15.37
C LYS A 16 18.52 3.44 15.30
N SER A 17 17.79 4.51 15.64
CA SER A 17 16.33 4.55 15.49
C SER A 17 15.91 4.39 14.02
N ARG A 18 16.63 5.03 13.11
CA ARG A 18 16.40 4.89 11.68
C ARG A 18 16.65 3.45 11.22
N GLN A 19 17.76 2.84 11.62
CA GLN A 19 18.08 1.45 11.28
C GLN A 19 17.00 0.48 11.78
N LEU A 20 16.51 0.67 13.02
CA LEU A 20 15.42 -0.09 13.58
C LEU A 20 14.13 0.08 12.74
N ALA A 21 13.77 1.31 12.39
CA ALA A 21 12.60 1.60 11.58
C ALA A 21 12.67 0.94 10.20
N GLU A 22 13.81 1.00 9.56
CA GLU A 22 14.03 0.40 8.24
C GLU A 22 13.85 -1.13 8.26
N ARG A 23 14.35 -1.80 9.30
CA ARG A 23 14.19 -3.26 9.47
C ARG A 23 12.74 -3.65 9.76
N VAL A 24 12.07 -2.90 10.64
CA VAL A 24 10.65 -3.12 10.93
C VAL A 24 9.80 -2.88 9.69
N GLU A 25 10.06 -1.84 8.93
CA GLU A 25 9.38 -1.54 7.66
C GLU A 25 9.48 -2.69 6.65
N VAL A 26 10.66 -3.27 6.52
CA VAL A 26 10.92 -4.41 5.62
C VAL A 26 10.09 -5.62 6.02
N GLN A 27 10.13 -5.99 7.29
CA GLN A 27 9.42 -7.17 7.78
C GLN A 27 7.89 -6.97 7.76
N LEU A 28 7.42 -5.76 8.03
CA LEU A 28 6.00 -5.42 7.89
C LEU A 28 5.53 -5.50 6.44
N GLY A 29 6.30 -4.94 5.50
CA GLY A 29 5.96 -5.00 4.08
C GLY A 29 5.90 -6.43 3.52
N ALA A 30 6.71 -7.34 4.07
CA ALA A 30 6.65 -8.76 3.74
C ALA A 30 5.47 -9.48 4.41
N SER A 31 5.09 -9.07 5.63
CA SER A 31 4.07 -9.76 6.44
C SER A 31 2.64 -9.31 6.10
N VAL A 32 2.43 -8.05 5.70
CA VAL A 32 1.10 -7.46 5.46
C VAL A 32 1.09 -6.72 4.12
N VAL A 33 1.00 -7.50 3.04
CA VAL A 33 1.01 -6.99 1.66
C VAL A 33 -0.24 -6.20 1.30
N GLU A 34 -1.31 -6.34 2.06
CA GLU A 34 -2.58 -5.66 1.87
C GLU A 34 -2.49 -4.16 2.21
N LEU A 35 -1.60 -3.78 3.14
CA LEU A 35 -1.33 -2.38 3.48
C LEU A 35 -0.08 -1.90 2.73
N PRO A 36 -0.24 -0.96 1.79
CA PRO A 36 0.91 -0.42 1.08
C PRO A 36 1.80 0.38 2.03
N SER A 37 3.07 -0.02 2.12
CA SER A 37 4.05 0.74 2.88
C SER A 37 4.23 2.15 2.32
N ARG A 38 4.41 3.11 3.20
CA ARG A 38 4.73 4.52 2.90
C ARG A 38 6.19 4.87 3.20
N GLY A 39 6.96 3.90 3.60
CA GLY A 39 8.38 4.04 3.94
C GLY A 39 8.62 4.68 5.31
N VAL A 40 9.87 4.66 5.73
CA VAL A 40 10.33 5.30 6.95
C VAL A 40 10.33 6.82 6.77
N LYS A 41 9.80 7.54 7.77
CA LYS A 41 9.76 9.01 7.79
C LYS A 41 10.38 9.53 9.09
N ARG A 42 10.85 10.78 9.03
CA ARG A 42 11.41 11.47 10.18
C ARG A 42 10.51 12.66 10.55
N ALA A 43 10.15 12.75 11.83
CA ALA A 43 9.41 13.88 12.37
C ALA A 43 9.73 14.08 13.86
N GLY A 44 9.40 15.25 14.39
CA GLY A 44 9.63 15.62 15.78
C GLY A 44 8.53 15.09 16.72
N PHE A 45 8.33 13.79 16.79
CA PHE A 45 7.34 13.19 17.68
C PHE A 45 7.77 13.26 19.15
N LYS A 46 7.00 13.90 20.00
CA LYS A 46 7.31 14.01 21.43
C LYS A 46 7.49 12.65 22.10
N VAL A 47 6.70 11.65 21.72
CA VAL A 47 6.76 10.28 22.26
C VAL A 47 8.10 9.59 21.97
N LEU A 48 8.84 10.05 20.98
CA LEU A 48 10.16 9.50 20.60
C LEU A 48 11.33 10.33 21.14
N HIS A 49 11.08 11.36 21.93
CA HIS A 49 12.13 12.20 22.51
C HIS A 49 12.84 11.46 23.67
N SER A 50 13.54 10.39 23.34
CA SER A 50 14.44 9.70 24.26
C SER A 50 15.88 9.86 23.78
N MET A 51 16.77 10.23 24.69
CA MET A 51 18.22 10.34 24.43
C MET A 51 18.97 9.06 24.80
N ALA A 52 18.27 8.08 25.39
CA ALA A 52 18.90 6.92 25.99
C ALA A 52 18.89 5.68 25.07
N MET A 53 17.90 5.56 24.17
CA MET A 53 17.72 4.35 23.38
C MET A 53 17.07 4.63 22.00
N PRO A 54 17.31 3.79 21.00
CA PRO A 54 16.59 3.84 19.74
C PRO A 54 15.08 3.70 19.93
N SER A 55 14.31 4.52 19.26
CA SER A 55 12.83 4.54 19.37
C SER A 55 12.19 4.82 18.03
N ILE A 56 11.07 4.14 17.75
CA ILE A 56 10.28 4.30 16.53
C ILE A 56 8.79 4.37 16.87
N LEU A 57 8.02 5.02 16.01
CA LEU A 57 6.57 4.97 15.97
C LEU A 57 6.15 4.15 14.74
N VAL A 58 5.33 3.13 14.96
CA VAL A 58 4.79 2.29 13.89
C VAL A 58 3.31 2.60 13.72
N GLU A 59 2.90 3.03 12.53
CA GLU A 59 1.53 3.36 12.19
C GLU A 59 0.97 2.35 11.18
N PHE A 60 -0.12 1.68 11.54
CA PHE A 60 -0.78 0.66 10.71
C PHE A 60 -2.00 1.23 10.01
N GLY A 61 -1.81 1.81 8.81
CA GLY A 61 -2.91 2.30 7.99
C GLY A 61 -3.66 3.51 8.59
N TYR A 62 -4.79 3.85 7.98
CA TYR A 62 -5.62 5.00 8.35
C TYR A 62 -7.06 4.59 8.65
N THR A 63 -7.59 4.99 9.78
CA THR A 63 -8.98 4.73 10.15
C THR A 63 -10.00 5.46 9.28
N SER A 64 -9.57 6.48 8.54
CA SER A 64 -10.38 7.16 7.52
C SER A 64 -10.42 6.44 6.17
N ASN A 65 -9.61 5.40 5.96
CA ASN A 65 -9.59 4.60 4.74
C ASN A 65 -10.30 3.27 4.98
N LEU A 66 -11.43 3.03 4.30
CA LEU A 66 -12.24 1.82 4.47
C LEU A 66 -11.48 0.52 4.13
N GLN A 67 -10.53 0.55 3.20
CA GLN A 67 -9.71 -0.62 2.86
C GLN A 67 -8.73 -0.94 3.99
N ASP A 68 -8.07 0.08 4.54
CA ASP A 68 -7.16 -0.07 5.68
C ASP A 68 -7.94 -0.58 6.91
N VAL A 69 -9.14 -0.02 7.16
CA VAL A 69 -10.03 -0.46 8.26
C VAL A 69 -10.41 -1.93 8.13
N ALA A 70 -10.68 -2.43 6.93
CA ALA A 70 -11.00 -3.83 6.72
C ALA A 70 -9.82 -4.75 7.10
N VAL A 71 -8.59 -4.34 6.74
CA VAL A 71 -7.36 -5.07 7.13
C VAL A 71 -7.12 -4.96 8.63
N LEU A 72 -7.30 -3.78 9.23
CA LEU A 72 -7.13 -3.55 10.67
C LEU A 72 -8.13 -4.34 11.53
N LYS A 73 -9.35 -4.58 11.04
CA LYS A 73 -10.34 -5.43 11.70
C LYS A 73 -10.06 -6.93 11.59
N ASN A 74 -9.24 -7.35 10.62
CA ASN A 74 -8.91 -8.76 10.42
C ASN A 74 -7.91 -9.24 11.48
N TYR A 75 -8.28 -10.25 12.26
CA TYR A 75 -7.44 -10.81 13.32
C TYR A 75 -6.11 -11.34 12.78
N ASN A 76 -6.15 -12.12 11.70
CA ASN A 76 -4.93 -12.70 11.11
C ASN A 76 -3.99 -11.62 10.56
N ALA A 77 -4.53 -10.54 9.99
CA ALA A 77 -3.71 -9.42 9.54
C ALA A 77 -3.02 -8.73 10.72
N ARG A 78 -3.73 -8.48 11.84
CA ARG A 78 -3.11 -7.91 13.06
C ARG A 78 -2.02 -8.82 13.64
N THR A 79 -2.23 -10.14 13.63
CA THR A 79 -1.21 -11.10 14.06
C THR A 79 0.04 -11.01 13.18
N ARG A 80 -0.13 -10.92 11.86
CA ARG A 80 1.00 -10.72 10.93
C ARG A 80 1.69 -9.35 11.12
N MET A 81 0.94 -8.29 11.45
CA MET A 81 1.52 -6.99 11.82
C MET A 81 2.43 -7.10 13.03
N ALA A 82 1.93 -7.72 14.12
CA ALA A 82 2.73 -7.93 15.33
C ALA A 82 3.97 -8.78 15.05
N GLN A 83 3.82 -9.82 14.24
CA GLN A 83 4.92 -10.70 13.84
C GLN A 83 5.97 -9.94 13.00
N GLY A 84 5.55 -9.06 12.07
CA GLY A 84 6.45 -8.24 11.28
C GLY A 84 7.26 -7.27 12.16
N VAL A 85 6.63 -6.61 13.14
CA VAL A 85 7.34 -5.78 14.12
C VAL A 85 8.34 -6.60 14.92
N TYR A 86 7.91 -7.74 15.45
CA TYR A 86 8.79 -8.64 16.22
C TYR A 86 10.02 -9.06 15.41
N LEU A 87 9.83 -9.48 14.17
CA LEU A 87 10.92 -9.91 13.29
C LEU A 87 11.90 -8.77 12.99
N GLY A 88 11.40 -7.55 12.75
CA GLY A 88 12.23 -6.38 12.50
C GLY A 88 13.05 -5.96 13.73
N VAL A 89 12.42 -5.95 14.91
CA VAL A 89 13.14 -5.67 16.19
C VAL A 89 14.17 -6.75 16.48
N ARG A 90 13.81 -8.04 16.33
CA ARG A 90 14.72 -9.16 16.52
C ARG A 90 15.93 -9.05 15.59
N ASP A 91 15.69 -8.75 14.31
CA ASP A 91 16.77 -8.59 13.35
C ASP A 91 17.70 -7.43 13.72
N PHE A 92 17.14 -6.31 14.16
CA PHE A 92 17.92 -5.17 14.65
C PHE A 92 18.81 -5.52 15.86
N LEU A 93 18.28 -6.31 16.80
CA LEU A 93 19.03 -6.67 18.01
C LEU A 93 20.10 -7.73 17.78
N LEU A 94 19.82 -8.71 16.91
CA LEU A 94 20.73 -9.84 16.67
C LEU A 94 21.79 -9.54 15.59
N ASN A 95 21.50 -8.61 14.69
CA ASN A 95 22.37 -8.25 13.60
C ASN A 95 22.66 -6.74 13.63
N PRO A 96 23.40 -6.23 14.64
CA PRO A 96 23.74 -4.82 14.68
C PRO A 96 24.57 -4.48 13.44
N ILE A 97 24.19 -3.44 12.72
CA ILE A 97 24.98 -2.93 11.60
C ILE A 97 26.25 -2.36 12.20
N GLN A 98 27.37 -2.98 11.94
CA GLN A 98 28.68 -2.39 12.22
C GLN A 98 28.81 -1.14 11.33
N GLU A 99 29.25 -0.04 11.92
CA GLU A 99 29.51 1.18 11.15
C GLU A 99 30.58 0.84 10.11
N GLY A 100 30.17 0.71 8.85
CA GLY A 100 31.06 0.49 7.73
C GLY A 100 30.85 -0.76 6.89
N LEU A 101 29.76 -1.11 6.37
CA LEU A 101 29.54 -2.11 5.30
C LEU A 101 28.64 -3.31 5.63
N ASP A 102 27.36 -3.07 5.82
CA ASP A 102 26.42 -4.12 5.43
C ASP A 102 25.74 -3.72 4.09
N THR A 103 26.35 -4.10 2.99
CA THR A 103 25.83 -3.85 1.63
C THR A 103 24.61 -4.72 1.33
N SER A 104 24.40 -5.83 2.05
CA SER A 104 23.27 -6.75 1.81
C SER A 104 21.91 -6.07 2.05
N TYR A 105 21.85 -5.19 3.04
CA TYR A 105 20.64 -4.42 3.33
C TYR A 105 20.37 -3.32 2.30
N LEU A 106 21.42 -2.64 1.83
CA LEU A 106 21.30 -1.67 0.74
C LEU A 106 20.84 -2.33 -0.57
N ASP A 107 21.29 -3.53 -0.83
CA ASP A 107 20.86 -4.31 -2.01
C ASP A 107 19.41 -4.79 -1.87
N PHE A 108 18.98 -5.14 -0.67
CA PHE A 108 17.58 -5.45 -0.39
C PHE A 108 16.68 -4.21 -0.58
N ILE A 109 17.08 -3.04 -0.07
CA ILE A 109 16.32 -1.78 -0.28
C ILE A 109 16.23 -1.46 -1.78
N LYS A 110 17.34 -1.50 -2.52
CA LYS A 110 17.36 -1.28 -3.97
C LYS A 110 16.40 -2.23 -4.69
N THR A 111 16.41 -3.52 -4.31
CA THR A 111 15.51 -4.53 -4.88
C THR A 111 14.05 -4.26 -4.52
N SER A 112 13.75 -3.84 -3.30
CA SER A 112 12.40 -3.51 -2.86
C SER A 112 11.87 -2.25 -3.56
N GLU A 113 12.69 -1.24 -3.75
CA GLU A 113 12.36 -0.03 -4.51
C GLU A 113 12.14 -0.33 -6.00
N ALA A 114 12.96 -1.18 -6.59
CA ALA A 114 12.76 -1.64 -7.96
C ALA A 114 11.41 -2.38 -8.12
N LYS A 115 11.05 -3.25 -7.16
CA LYS A 115 9.74 -3.93 -7.12
C LYS A 115 8.59 -2.93 -6.94
N LYS A 116 8.72 -1.95 -6.04
CA LYS A 116 7.73 -0.86 -5.84
C LYS A 116 7.56 -0.06 -7.13
N LYS A 117 8.64 0.32 -7.80
CA LYS A 117 8.63 1.06 -9.07
C LYS A 117 7.98 0.26 -10.19
N ALA A 118 8.28 -1.03 -10.29
CA ALA A 118 7.66 -1.93 -11.26
C ALA A 118 6.15 -2.11 -11.01
N LEU A 119 5.72 -2.24 -9.75
CA LEU A 119 4.31 -2.33 -9.38
C LEU A 119 3.56 -1.02 -9.67
N ALA A 120 4.16 0.13 -9.38
CA ALA A 120 3.59 1.44 -9.70
C ALA A 120 3.45 1.64 -11.22
N ALA A 121 4.45 1.23 -12.00
CA ALA A 121 4.40 1.26 -13.46
C ALA A 121 3.29 0.36 -14.01
N ARG A 122 3.13 -0.88 -13.47
CA ARG A 122 2.03 -1.79 -13.84
C ARG A 122 0.66 -1.20 -13.51
N ARG A 123 0.49 -0.54 -12.35
CA ARG A 123 -0.75 0.15 -11.96
C ARG A 123 -1.06 1.31 -12.92
N LYS A 124 -0.07 2.13 -13.25
CA LYS A 124 -0.21 3.25 -14.19
C LYS A 124 -0.59 2.77 -15.60
N ALA A 125 0.04 1.70 -16.09
CA ALA A 125 -0.28 1.07 -17.36
C ALA A 125 -1.71 0.47 -17.39
N ALA A 126 -2.12 -0.21 -16.31
CA ALA A 126 -3.48 -0.75 -16.18
C ALA A 126 -4.54 0.36 -16.16
N GLN A 127 -4.24 1.47 -15.50
CA GLN A 127 -5.13 2.63 -15.43
C GLN A 127 -5.25 3.34 -16.78
N ALA A 128 -4.14 3.50 -17.51
CA ALA A 128 -4.12 4.04 -18.88
C ALA A 128 -4.95 3.17 -19.83
N LYS A 129 -4.78 1.85 -19.77
CA LYS A 129 -5.55 0.88 -20.56
C LYS A 129 -7.05 0.92 -20.25
N LYS A 130 -7.41 1.12 -18.98
CA LYS A 130 -8.81 1.30 -18.55
C LYS A 130 -9.41 2.60 -19.09
N THR A 131 -8.66 3.69 -19.09
CA THR A 131 -9.08 4.99 -19.64
C THR A 131 -9.25 4.92 -21.15
N GLU A 132 -8.35 4.26 -21.87
CA GLU A 132 -8.45 4.04 -23.32
C GLU A 132 -9.68 3.19 -23.66
N ASN A 133 -9.91 2.10 -22.93
CA ASN A 133 -11.10 1.27 -23.12
C ASN A 133 -12.40 2.04 -22.86
N ARG A 134 -12.42 2.99 -21.92
CA ARG A 134 -13.56 3.88 -21.70
C ARG A 134 -13.79 4.84 -22.84
N LYS A 135 -12.73 5.38 -23.49
CA LYS A 135 -12.85 6.25 -24.66
C LYS A 135 -13.40 5.52 -25.88
N LYS A 136 -13.07 4.23 -26.04
CA LYS A 136 -13.54 3.37 -27.15
C LYS A 136 -14.90 2.72 -26.89
N ALA A 137 -15.47 2.91 -25.69
CA ALA A 137 -16.73 2.29 -25.30
C ALA A 137 -17.94 3.00 -25.93
N THR A 138 -18.93 2.22 -26.33
CA THR A 138 -20.23 2.73 -26.78
C THR A 138 -21.06 3.14 -25.57
N ARG A 139 -21.70 4.30 -25.61
CA ARG A 139 -22.63 4.78 -24.58
C ARG A 139 -24.01 4.25 -24.87
N TYR A 140 -24.54 3.43 -23.96
CA TYR A 140 -25.89 2.90 -24.04
C TYR A 140 -26.79 3.57 -22.99
N LYS A 141 -27.93 4.12 -23.42
CA LYS A 141 -28.94 4.69 -22.51
C LYS A 141 -29.94 3.61 -22.13
N VAL A 142 -30.05 3.34 -20.83
CA VAL A 142 -30.92 2.30 -20.27
C VAL A 142 -32.40 2.60 -20.58
N LYS A 143 -33.12 1.59 -21.06
CA LYS A 143 -34.54 1.64 -21.38
C LYS A 143 -35.39 0.88 -20.35
N ALA A 144 -36.69 1.05 -20.37
CA ALA A 144 -37.61 0.30 -19.51
C ALA A 144 -37.49 -1.21 -19.77
N GLY A 145 -37.38 -2.00 -18.71
CA GLY A 145 -37.20 -3.46 -18.77
C GLY A 145 -35.79 -3.97 -19.03
N ASP A 146 -34.78 -3.07 -19.12
CA ASP A 146 -33.39 -3.44 -19.24
C ASP A 146 -32.82 -3.97 -17.92
N THR A 147 -31.89 -4.91 -18.04
CA THR A 147 -30.99 -5.36 -16.98
C THR A 147 -29.58 -5.39 -17.51
N LEU A 148 -28.59 -5.28 -16.63
CA LEU A 148 -27.17 -5.35 -17.02
C LEU A 148 -26.84 -6.62 -17.82
N SER A 149 -27.46 -7.75 -17.47
CA SER A 149 -27.29 -9.02 -18.18
C SER A 149 -27.90 -8.97 -19.59
N LYS A 150 -29.12 -8.44 -19.74
CA LYS A 150 -29.76 -8.29 -21.06
C LYS A 150 -28.94 -7.38 -21.97
N ILE A 151 -28.47 -6.23 -21.44
CA ILE A 151 -27.62 -5.28 -22.18
C ILE A 151 -26.32 -5.96 -22.63
N ALA A 152 -25.67 -6.71 -21.75
CA ALA A 152 -24.44 -7.44 -22.08
C ALA A 152 -24.65 -8.46 -23.22
N VAL A 153 -25.74 -9.25 -23.15
CA VAL A 153 -26.10 -10.24 -24.18
C VAL A 153 -26.42 -9.54 -25.50
N GLN A 154 -27.24 -8.49 -25.48
CA GLN A 154 -27.62 -7.71 -26.66
C GLN A 154 -26.40 -7.18 -27.42
N HIS A 155 -25.41 -6.72 -26.68
CA HIS A 155 -24.15 -6.18 -27.26
C HIS A 155 -23.08 -7.25 -27.51
N LYS A 156 -23.37 -8.54 -27.21
CA LYS A 156 -22.46 -9.68 -27.38
C LYS A 156 -21.11 -9.48 -26.64
N VAL A 157 -21.19 -8.95 -25.41
CA VAL A 157 -20.03 -8.74 -24.53
C VAL A 157 -20.26 -9.44 -23.18
N PRO A 158 -19.21 -10.00 -22.55
CA PRO A 158 -19.34 -10.59 -21.23
C PRO A 158 -19.80 -9.57 -20.17
N LEU A 159 -20.78 -9.94 -19.34
CA LEU A 159 -21.30 -9.08 -18.27
C LEU A 159 -20.17 -8.54 -17.37
N ALA A 160 -19.20 -9.39 -17.02
CA ALA A 160 -18.07 -8.99 -16.21
C ALA A 160 -17.27 -7.82 -16.82
N ARG A 161 -17.13 -7.74 -18.15
CA ARG A 161 -16.47 -6.61 -18.83
C ARG A 161 -17.30 -5.33 -18.73
N VAL A 162 -18.63 -5.42 -18.83
CA VAL A 162 -19.53 -4.27 -18.65
C VAL A 162 -19.43 -3.75 -17.22
N LEU A 163 -19.52 -4.63 -16.21
CA LEU A 163 -19.41 -4.27 -14.79
C LEU A 163 -18.08 -3.57 -14.48
N ASN A 164 -16.96 -4.16 -14.91
CA ASN A 164 -15.62 -3.62 -14.69
C ASN A 164 -15.41 -2.26 -15.36
N LEU A 165 -15.93 -2.06 -16.57
CA LEU A 165 -15.78 -0.81 -17.30
C LEU A 165 -16.52 0.34 -16.60
N ASN A 166 -17.70 0.04 -16.05
CA ASN A 166 -18.57 1.00 -15.38
C ASN A 166 -18.28 1.18 -13.87
N ASN A 167 -17.40 0.37 -13.28
CA ASN A 167 -17.15 0.31 -11.82
C ASN A 167 -18.40 0.01 -10.98
N ILE A 168 -19.25 -0.89 -11.45
CA ILE A 168 -20.45 -1.32 -10.75
C ILE A 168 -20.40 -2.81 -10.42
N SER A 169 -21.11 -3.22 -9.37
CA SER A 169 -21.25 -4.63 -8.99
C SER A 169 -22.41 -5.30 -9.73
N SER A 170 -22.46 -6.63 -9.72
CA SER A 170 -23.59 -7.40 -10.28
C SER A 170 -24.94 -7.12 -9.59
N LYS A 171 -24.90 -6.59 -8.36
CA LYS A 171 -26.09 -6.20 -7.57
C LYS A 171 -26.50 -4.74 -7.81
N HIS A 172 -25.81 -4.00 -8.67
CA HIS A 172 -26.12 -2.61 -8.95
C HIS A 172 -27.44 -2.49 -9.71
N ILE A 173 -28.33 -1.64 -9.20
CA ILE A 173 -29.64 -1.37 -9.82
C ILE A 173 -29.47 -0.23 -10.81
N ILE A 174 -29.78 -0.48 -12.08
CA ILE A 174 -29.81 0.54 -13.13
C ILE A 174 -31.21 1.12 -13.27
N LYS A 175 -31.29 2.41 -13.58
CA LYS A 175 -32.55 3.13 -13.78
C LYS A 175 -32.72 3.52 -15.26
N VAL A 176 -33.96 3.66 -15.71
CA VAL A 176 -34.26 4.18 -17.04
C VAL A 176 -33.60 5.56 -17.20
N GLY A 177 -32.83 5.72 -18.28
CA GLY A 177 -32.08 6.95 -18.55
C GLY A 177 -30.62 6.90 -18.14
N ASP A 178 -30.16 5.96 -17.30
CA ASP A 178 -28.76 5.79 -16.95
C ASP A 178 -27.92 5.53 -18.21
N ILE A 179 -26.64 5.94 -18.15
CA ILE A 179 -25.69 5.69 -19.25
C ILE A 179 -24.74 4.58 -18.83
N ILE A 180 -24.80 3.47 -19.54
CA ILE A 180 -23.89 2.33 -19.37
C ILE A 180 -22.86 2.31 -20.50
N LEU A 181 -21.58 2.22 -20.15
CA LEU A 181 -20.48 2.07 -21.10
C LEU A 181 -20.38 0.60 -21.53
N ILE A 182 -20.50 0.36 -22.81
CA ILE A 182 -20.36 -0.97 -23.42
C ILE A 182 -18.97 -1.09 -24.00
N PRO A 183 -18.14 -2.05 -23.55
CA PRO A 183 -16.81 -2.24 -24.10
C PRO A 183 -16.84 -2.63 -25.59
N ALA A 184 -15.87 -2.19 -26.37
CA ALA A 184 -15.67 -2.71 -27.71
C ALA A 184 -15.46 -4.24 -27.68
N ARG A 185 -15.89 -4.92 -28.74
CA ARG A 185 -15.75 -6.38 -28.93
C ARG A 185 -14.31 -6.84 -28.90
#